data_3955b2b8407b503fa730f9d702f8672c
#
_entry.id   3955b2b8407b503fa730f9d702f8672c
#
_cell.length_a   1.000
_cell.length_b   1.000
_cell.length_c   1.000
_cell.angle_alpha   90.00
_cell.angle_beta   90.00
_cell.angle_gamma   90.00
#
_symmetry.space_group_name_H-M   'P 1'
#
loop_
_entity.id
_entity.type
_entity.pdbx_description
1 polymer ?
#
loop_
_entity_poly.entity_id
_entity_poly.type
_entity_poly.pdbx_seq_one_letter_code
_entity_poly.pdbx_strand_id
1 'polypeptide(L)'
;MKQSNRIVVYKSSTGFTKKYAEMIAERMECALADYRSVSADMLSGYDVVIFGTRVHAGMMDGYQKAKKLFEKSGVSRLILFVTGATPNAAAETVEAFWKQNLSSDELAKIPHFYMQSGLCYEKMSLADRLMMKVAAVMVKNKKNKTAQDIEFEQAIRSSYDISSIEYIEPLISYLNSLKD
;
A
#
# COMPACT_ATOMS: atom_id res chain seq x y z
N MET A 1 19.78 21.68 -12.71
CA MET A 1 19.38 21.04 -11.42
C MET A 1 19.35 19.55 -11.68
N LYS A 2 19.95 18.73 -10.82
CA LYS A 2 19.99 17.26 -11.00
C LYS A 2 18.64 16.73 -10.52
N GLN A 3 17.83 16.20 -11.44
CA GLN A 3 16.56 15.57 -11.09
C GLN A 3 16.82 14.47 -10.07
N SER A 4 16.09 14.47 -8.95
CA SER A 4 16.28 13.48 -7.88
C SER A 4 16.03 12.07 -8.44
N ASN A 5 16.97 11.16 -8.22
CA ASN A 5 16.87 9.78 -8.71
C ASN A 5 15.85 9.00 -7.86
N ARG A 6 14.75 8.57 -8.48
CA ARG A 6 13.58 7.98 -7.81
C ARG A 6 13.37 6.54 -8.26
N ILE A 7 12.94 5.68 -7.32
CA ILE A 7 12.51 4.31 -7.62
C ILE A 7 11.22 3.96 -6.89
N VAL A 8 10.31 3.31 -7.59
CA VAL A 8 9.15 2.66 -6.99
C VAL A 8 9.50 1.20 -6.72
N VAL A 9 9.42 0.80 -5.47
CA VAL A 9 9.62 -0.59 -5.03
C VAL A 9 8.29 -1.14 -4.54
N TYR A 10 7.83 -2.26 -5.06
CA TYR A 10 6.55 -2.82 -4.65
C TYR A 10 6.66 -4.26 -4.13
N LYS A 11 5.83 -4.59 -3.13
CA LYS A 11 5.56 -5.94 -2.66
C LYS A 11 4.09 -6.26 -2.92
N SER A 12 3.82 -7.14 -3.89
CA SER A 12 2.46 -7.47 -4.32
C SER A 12 2.23 -8.97 -4.34
N SER A 13 1.04 -9.40 -3.88
CA SER A 13 0.59 -10.80 -3.92
C SER A 13 -0.55 -11.00 -4.92
N THR A 14 -1.56 -10.13 -4.89
CA THR A 14 -2.76 -10.24 -5.72
C THR A 14 -2.73 -9.35 -6.98
N GLY A 15 -1.69 -8.53 -7.11
CA GLY A 15 -1.48 -7.68 -8.30
C GLY A 15 -1.84 -6.21 -8.11
N PHE A 16 -2.69 -5.83 -7.16
CA PHE A 16 -3.14 -4.45 -6.99
C PHE A 16 -2.00 -3.47 -6.69
N THR A 17 -1.13 -3.82 -5.74
CA THR A 17 0.03 -2.97 -5.42
C THR A 17 0.98 -2.81 -6.61
N LYS A 18 1.19 -3.89 -7.39
CA LYS A 18 1.96 -3.83 -8.62
C LYS A 18 1.34 -2.87 -9.63
N LYS A 19 0.02 -2.98 -9.87
CA LYS A 19 -0.74 -2.11 -10.77
C LYS A 19 -0.56 -0.63 -10.43
N TYR A 20 -0.69 -0.27 -9.15
CA TYR A 20 -0.46 1.11 -8.72
C TYR A 20 1.02 1.52 -8.82
N ALA A 21 1.95 0.63 -8.52
CA ALA A 21 3.38 0.90 -8.67
C ALA A 21 3.75 1.20 -10.12
N GLU A 22 3.17 0.46 -11.08
CA GLU A 22 3.34 0.70 -12.52
C GLU A 22 2.77 2.07 -12.92
N MET A 23 1.56 2.42 -12.48
CA MET A 23 0.96 3.74 -12.75
C MET A 23 1.82 4.90 -12.20
N ILE A 24 2.35 4.75 -10.98
CA ILE A 24 3.20 5.76 -10.35
C ILE A 24 4.53 5.89 -11.10
N ALA A 25 5.17 4.77 -11.41
CA ALA A 25 6.46 4.76 -12.11
C ALA A 25 6.35 5.36 -13.52
N GLU A 26 5.29 5.04 -14.25
CA GLU A 26 4.98 5.61 -15.56
C GLU A 26 4.75 7.13 -15.46
N ARG A 27 3.89 7.57 -14.51
CA ARG A 27 3.56 8.98 -14.32
C ARG A 27 4.76 9.84 -13.92
N MET A 28 5.70 9.26 -13.16
CA MET A 28 6.90 9.93 -12.65
C MET A 28 8.15 9.67 -13.50
N GLU A 29 8.03 8.89 -14.58
CA GLU A 29 9.15 8.50 -15.46
C GLU A 29 10.36 7.98 -14.66
N CYS A 30 10.11 7.10 -13.66
CA CYS A 30 11.13 6.62 -12.75
C CYS A 30 11.26 5.10 -12.73
N ALA A 31 12.32 4.59 -12.10
CA ALA A 31 12.59 3.15 -12.01
C ALA A 31 11.49 2.42 -11.22
N LEU A 32 11.25 1.16 -11.58
CA LEU A 32 10.30 0.24 -10.95
C LEU A 32 10.97 -1.08 -10.63
N ALA A 33 10.78 -1.61 -9.41
CA ALA A 33 11.33 -2.91 -9.04
C ALA A 33 10.40 -3.68 -8.09
N ASP A 34 10.38 -5.02 -8.23
CA ASP A 34 9.78 -5.91 -7.22
C ASP A 34 10.70 -5.95 -5.99
N TYR A 35 10.11 -5.87 -4.80
CA TYR A 35 10.85 -5.90 -3.53
C TYR A 35 11.80 -7.10 -3.41
N ARG A 36 11.45 -8.24 -4.02
CA ARG A 36 12.27 -9.46 -3.99
C ARG A 36 13.57 -9.34 -4.78
N SER A 37 13.67 -8.38 -5.69
CA SER A 37 14.82 -8.16 -6.56
C SER A 37 15.73 -7.02 -6.12
N VAL A 38 15.39 -6.28 -5.04
CA VAL A 38 16.19 -5.15 -4.59
C VAL A 38 17.14 -5.51 -3.46
N SER A 39 18.32 -4.88 -3.47
CA SER A 39 19.31 -4.92 -2.39
C SER A 39 19.60 -3.52 -1.86
N ALA A 40 20.25 -3.44 -0.68
CA ALA A 40 20.67 -2.16 -0.13
C ALA A 40 21.63 -1.41 -1.07
N ASP A 41 22.57 -2.13 -1.68
CA ASP A 41 23.54 -1.55 -2.60
C ASP A 41 22.89 -0.99 -3.86
N MET A 42 21.88 -1.69 -4.42
CA MET A 42 21.09 -1.18 -5.54
C MET A 42 20.35 0.10 -5.16
N LEU A 43 19.75 0.15 -3.97
CA LEU A 43 18.96 1.28 -3.51
C LEU A 43 19.81 2.49 -3.13
N SER A 44 21.07 2.33 -2.77
CA SER A 44 21.98 3.44 -2.43
C SER A 44 22.22 4.42 -3.59
N GLY A 45 21.89 4.02 -4.81
CA GLY A 45 21.94 4.88 -6.01
C GLY A 45 20.73 5.82 -6.16
N TYR A 46 19.73 5.74 -5.27
CA TYR A 46 18.50 6.52 -5.35
C TYR A 46 18.35 7.50 -4.19
N ASP A 47 17.85 8.69 -4.50
CA ASP A 47 17.57 9.72 -3.50
C ASP A 47 16.24 9.48 -2.80
N VAL A 48 15.26 8.93 -3.54
CA VAL A 48 13.88 8.69 -3.07
C VAL A 48 13.46 7.26 -3.40
N VAL A 49 13.03 6.54 -2.38
CA VAL A 49 12.34 5.26 -2.51
C VAL A 49 10.86 5.45 -2.22
N ILE A 50 10.01 5.07 -3.17
CA ILE A 50 8.56 5.01 -3.02
C ILE A 50 8.20 3.54 -2.83
N PHE A 51 7.90 3.14 -1.59
CA PHE A 51 7.60 1.74 -1.28
C PHE A 51 6.10 1.49 -1.21
N GLY A 52 5.65 0.53 -2.03
CA GLY A 52 4.27 0.08 -2.08
C GLY A 52 4.07 -1.32 -1.50
N THR A 53 3.08 -1.48 -0.64
CA THR A 53 2.67 -2.79 -0.13
C THR A 53 1.15 -2.88 0.03
N ARG A 54 0.65 -4.05 0.42
CA ARG A 54 -0.78 -4.28 0.67
C ARG A 54 -1.12 -4.26 2.15
N VAL A 55 -2.37 -4.00 2.47
CA VAL A 55 -2.94 -4.37 3.78
C VAL A 55 -3.11 -5.89 3.82
N HIS A 56 -2.58 -6.51 4.87
CA HIS A 56 -2.76 -7.92 5.16
C HIS A 56 -3.04 -8.12 6.65
N ALA A 57 -4.23 -8.60 6.98
CA ALA A 57 -4.69 -8.77 8.36
C ALA A 57 -4.50 -7.51 9.24
N GLY A 58 -4.82 -6.33 8.70
CA GLY A 58 -4.66 -5.05 9.38
C GLY A 58 -3.25 -4.49 9.43
N MET A 59 -2.26 -5.20 8.86
CA MET A 59 -0.86 -4.80 8.87
C MET A 59 -0.34 -4.47 7.47
N MET A 60 0.69 -3.62 7.40
CA MET A 60 1.47 -3.41 6.17
C MET A 60 2.35 -4.63 5.89
N ASP A 61 2.02 -5.38 4.83
CA ASP A 61 2.70 -6.64 4.50
C ASP A 61 4.20 -6.44 4.22
N GLY A 62 5.04 -6.96 5.12
CA GLY A 62 6.49 -6.96 4.99
C GLY A 62 7.19 -5.62 5.26
N TYR A 63 6.48 -4.59 5.69
CA TYR A 63 7.05 -3.25 5.92
C TYR A 63 8.25 -3.25 6.86
N GLN A 64 8.20 -3.96 7.98
CA GLN A 64 9.29 -3.99 8.95
C GLN A 64 10.62 -4.54 8.39
N LYS A 65 10.53 -5.51 7.45
CA LYS A 65 11.72 -6.01 6.74
C LYS A 65 12.19 -5.03 5.68
N ALA A 66 11.27 -4.43 4.94
CA ALA A 66 11.57 -3.42 3.94
C ALA A 66 12.23 -2.18 4.57
N LYS A 67 11.72 -1.71 5.70
CA LYS A 67 12.30 -0.59 6.47
C LYS A 67 13.77 -0.83 6.80
N LYS A 68 14.12 -1.99 7.34
CA LYS A 68 15.53 -2.35 7.64
C LYS A 68 16.42 -2.33 6.39
N LEU A 69 15.88 -2.75 5.25
CA LEU A 69 16.60 -2.70 3.97
C LEU A 69 16.84 -1.25 3.54
N PHE A 70 15.83 -0.39 3.66
CA PHE A 70 15.93 1.04 3.29
C PHE A 70 16.87 1.79 4.23
N GLU A 71 16.81 1.54 5.52
CA GLU A 71 17.77 2.09 6.50
C GLU A 71 19.21 1.69 6.16
N LYS A 72 19.45 0.41 5.81
CA LYS A 72 20.78 -0.09 5.42
C LYS A 72 21.26 0.54 4.11
N SER A 73 20.38 0.88 3.19
CA SER A 73 20.75 1.49 1.90
C SER A 73 21.18 2.96 2.02
N GLY A 74 20.85 3.62 3.13
CA GLY A 74 21.13 5.04 3.33
C GLY A 74 20.30 5.97 2.45
N VAL A 75 19.17 5.49 1.87
CA VAL A 75 18.28 6.31 1.07
C VAL A 75 17.79 7.53 1.87
N SER A 76 17.84 8.70 1.24
CA SER A 76 17.57 9.97 1.94
C SER A 76 16.11 10.18 2.26
N ARG A 77 15.20 9.62 1.45
CA ARG A 77 13.75 9.81 1.60
C ARG A 77 12.96 8.55 1.27
N LEU A 78 12.15 8.12 2.23
CA LEU A 78 11.16 7.05 2.06
C LEU A 78 9.76 7.65 1.97
N ILE A 79 8.97 7.17 1.01
CA ILE A 79 7.56 7.50 0.84
C ILE A 79 6.80 6.17 0.79
N LEU A 80 5.66 6.08 1.45
CA LEU A 80 4.87 4.86 1.51
C LEU A 80 3.56 5.00 0.73
N PHE A 81 3.17 3.95 0.03
CA PHE A 81 1.78 3.77 -0.35
C PHE A 81 1.30 2.36 0.00
N VAL A 82 0.04 2.26 0.38
CA VAL A 82 -0.56 0.99 0.79
C VAL A 82 -1.87 0.79 0.05
N THR A 83 -2.06 -0.42 -0.47
CA THR A 83 -3.28 -0.81 -1.17
C THR A 83 -4.16 -1.70 -0.31
N GLY A 84 -5.45 -1.47 -0.33
CA GLY A 84 -6.40 -2.28 0.44
C GLY A 84 -7.83 -2.15 -0.05
N ALA A 85 -8.72 -2.98 0.47
CA ALA A 85 -10.13 -3.01 0.11
C ALA A 85 -10.99 -1.98 0.87
N THR A 86 -10.44 -1.35 1.91
CA THR A 86 -11.14 -0.30 2.67
C THR A 86 -11.41 0.90 1.74
N PRO A 87 -12.62 1.46 1.71
CA PRO A 87 -12.89 2.66 0.93
C PRO A 87 -12.02 3.84 1.35
N ASN A 88 -11.51 4.62 0.39
CA ASN A 88 -10.78 5.86 0.69
C ASN A 88 -11.64 6.85 1.48
N ALA A 89 -12.96 6.83 1.27
CA ALA A 89 -13.92 7.65 2.01
C ALA A 89 -14.02 7.28 3.50
N ALA A 90 -13.59 6.09 3.91
CA ALA A 90 -13.54 5.65 5.30
C ALA A 90 -12.30 6.22 6.02
N ALA A 91 -12.17 7.54 6.05
CA ALA A 91 -10.99 8.26 6.52
C ALA A 91 -10.54 7.85 7.94
N GLU A 92 -11.48 7.68 8.88
CA GLU A 92 -11.17 7.25 10.26
C GLU A 92 -10.55 5.85 10.29
N THR A 93 -11.04 4.92 9.47
CA THR A 93 -10.50 3.55 9.37
C THR A 93 -9.09 3.56 8.78
N VAL A 94 -8.86 4.38 7.75
CA VAL A 94 -7.54 4.54 7.13
C VAL A 94 -6.56 5.21 8.11
N GLU A 95 -7.01 6.21 8.86
CA GLU A 95 -6.18 6.85 9.89
C GLU A 95 -5.82 5.88 11.02
N ALA A 96 -6.78 5.10 11.51
CA ALA A 96 -6.53 4.06 12.51
C ALA A 96 -5.54 3.01 12.00
N PHE A 97 -5.63 2.61 10.73
CA PHE A 97 -4.66 1.72 10.09
C PHE A 97 -3.23 2.29 10.13
N TRP A 98 -3.06 3.58 9.79
CA TRP A 98 -1.73 4.22 9.84
C TRP A 98 -1.19 4.27 11.27
N LYS A 99 -2.00 4.67 12.25
CA LYS A 99 -1.63 4.70 13.69
C LYS A 99 -1.25 3.32 14.24
N GLN A 100 -1.85 2.26 13.74
CA GLN A 100 -1.53 0.89 14.13
C GLN A 100 -0.19 0.42 13.54
N ASN A 101 0.20 0.89 12.37
CA ASN A 101 1.31 0.37 11.59
C ASN A 101 2.58 1.22 11.65
N LEU A 102 2.45 2.49 11.95
CA LEU A 102 3.56 3.45 12.04
C LEU A 102 3.67 3.99 13.45
N SER A 103 4.89 4.16 13.94
CA SER A 103 5.15 4.90 15.18
C SER A 103 4.80 6.38 15.02
N SER A 104 4.65 7.12 16.12
CA SER A 104 4.37 8.56 16.07
C SER A 104 5.45 9.34 15.31
N ASP A 105 6.70 8.91 15.43
CA ASP A 105 7.83 9.52 14.71
C ASP A 105 7.76 9.24 13.19
N GLU A 106 7.40 8.02 12.80
CA GLU A 106 7.19 7.66 11.40
C GLU A 106 6.00 8.38 10.79
N LEU A 107 4.88 8.48 11.51
CA LEU A 107 3.69 9.23 11.08
C LEU A 107 4.02 10.69 10.79
N ALA A 108 4.90 11.31 11.59
CA ALA A 108 5.30 12.69 11.42
C ALA A 108 6.31 12.90 10.26
N LYS A 109 7.15 11.89 9.97
CA LYS A 109 8.29 12.05 9.06
C LYS A 109 8.13 11.38 7.70
N ILE A 110 7.34 10.28 7.62
CA ILE A 110 7.22 9.50 6.41
C ILE A 110 5.91 9.83 5.71
N PRO A 111 5.94 10.45 4.53
CA PRO A 111 4.74 10.66 3.72
C PRO A 111 4.13 9.30 3.37
N HIS A 112 2.82 9.18 3.57
CA HIS A 112 2.11 7.91 3.40
C HIS A 112 0.75 8.12 2.74
N PHE A 113 0.40 7.23 1.82
CA PHE A 113 -0.78 7.34 0.97
C PHE A 113 -1.52 6.00 0.93
N TYR A 114 -2.83 6.05 1.11
CA TYR A 114 -3.69 4.89 0.99
C TYR A 114 -4.39 4.89 -0.38
N MET A 115 -4.43 3.74 -1.02
CA MET A 115 -5.03 3.56 -2.35
C MET A 115 -6.03 2.42 -2.30
N GLN A 116 -7.29 2.75 -2.42
CA GLN A 116 -8.35 1.75 -2.52
C GLN A 116 -8.14 0.86 -3.75
N SER A 117 -8.33 -0.45 -3.59
CA SER A 117 -8.10 -1.40 -4.67
C SER A 117 -9.28 -2.38 -4.81
N GLY A 118 -9.17 -3.58 -4.30
CA GLY A 118 -10.22 -4.58 -4.41
C GLY A 118 -9.81 -5.91 -3.80
N LEU A 119 -10.51 -6.95 -4.17
CA LEU A 119 -10.25 -8.33 -3.79
C LEU A 119 -10.04 -9.19 -5.03
N CYS A 120 -9.10 -10.12 -4.98
CA CYS A 120 -8.82 -11.07 -6.05
C CYS A 120 -8.61 -12.47 -5.45
N TYR A 121 -9.70 -13.20 -5.26
CA TYR A 121 -9.67 -14.53 -4.65
C TYR A 121 -8.83 -15.52 -5.46
N GLU A 122 -8.82 -15.38 -6.78
CA GLU A 122 -8.09 -16.25 -7.70
C GLU A 122 -6.58 -16.23 -7.43
N LYS A 123 -6.06 -15.08 -6.99
CA LYS A 123 -4.64 -14.87 -6.69
C LYS A 123 -4.31 -14.91 -5.20
N MET A 124 -5.29 -15.10 -4.32
CA MET A 124 -5.06 -15.25 -2.88
C MET A 124 -4.47 -16.61 -2.55
N SER A 125 -3.60 -16.65 -1.54
CA SER A 125 -3.16 -17.91 -0.93
C SER A 125 -4.33 -18.63 -0.27
N LEU A 126 -4.19 -19.93 -0.05
CA LEU A 126 -5.21 -20.72 0.67
C LEU A 126 -5.45 -20.17 2.09
N ALA A 127 -4.40 -19.71 2.76
CA ALA A 127 -4.49 -19.08 4.07
C ALA A 127 -5.29 -17.77 4.03
N ASP A 128 -5.01 -16.90 3.04
CA ASP A 128 -5.75 -15.65 2.85
C ASP A 128 -7.24 -15.91 2.57
N ARG A 129 -7.55 -16.89 1.71
CA ARG A 129 -8.93 -17.29 1.43
C ARG A 129 -9.65 -17.79 2.69
N LEU A 130 -8.96 -18.56 3.54
CA LEU A 130 -9.53 -19.03 4.80
C LEU A 130 -9.79 -17.86 5.75
N MET A 131 -8.85 -16.91 5.88
CA MET A 131 -9.05 -15.70 6.69
C MET A 131 -10.26 -14.89 6.20
N MET A 132 -10.42 -14.73 4.90
CA MET A 132 -11.58 -14.02 4.33
C MET A 132 -12.91 -14.75 4.62
N LYS A 133 -12.92 -16.08 4.58
CA LYS A 133 -14.10 -16.87 4.98
C LYS A 133 -14.44 -16.67 6.46
N VAL A 134 -13.44 -16.67 7.35
CA VAL A 134 -13.64 -16.40 8.78
C VAL A 134 -14.19 -14.99 8.98
N ALA A 135 -13.62 -13.98 8.34
CA ALA A 135 -14.10 -12.60 8.41
C ALA A 135 -15.56 -12.48 7.93
N ALA A 136 -15.92 -13.14 6.83
CA ALA A 136 -17.27 -13.17 6.31
C ALA A 136 -18.27 -13.78 7.33
N VAL A 137 -17.91 -14.87 7.99
CA VAL A 137 -18.73 -15.51 9.03
C VAL A 137 -18.89 -14.60 10.24
N MET A 138 -17.80 -13.94 10.67
CA MET A 138 -17.85 -13.02 11.82
C MET A 138 -18.79 -11.83 11.54
N VAL A 139 -18.68 -11.20 10.38
CA VAL A 139 -19.56 -10.08 10.00
C VAL A 139 -20.99 -10.55 9.81
N LYS A 140 -21.20 -11.70 9.18
CA LYS A 140 -22.55 -12.28 9.00
C LYS A 140 -23.26 -12.49 10.35
N ASN A 141 -22.55 -12.95 11.37
CA ASN A 141 -23.09 -13.27 12.70
C ASN A 141 -23.14 -12.06 13.65
N LYS A 142 -22.68 -10.90 13.25
CA LYS A 142 -22.71 -9.68 14.07
C LYS A 142 -24.16 -9.24 14.29
N LYS A 143 -24.60 -9.14 15.57
CA LYS A 143 -25.99 -8.79 15.94
C LYS A 143 -26.40 -7.38 15.53
N ASN A 144 -25.47 -6.41 15.69
CA ASN A 144 -25.68 -5.00 15.35
C ASN A 144 -24.70 -4.60 14.25
N LYS A 145 -25.09 -4.81 12.98
CA LYS A 145 -24.31 -4.43 11.83
C LYS A 145 -24.40 -2.94 11.57
N THR A 146 -23.27 -2.29 11.38
CA THR A 146 -23.20 -0.93 10.85
C THR A 146 -23.40 -0.96 9.32
N ALA A 147 -23.63 0.20 8.70
CA ALA A 147 -23.67 0.32 7.25
C ALA A 147 -22.36 -0.22 6.61
N GLN A 148 -21.23 0.08 7.22
CA GLN A 148 -19.92 -0.44 6.77
C GLN A 148 -19.82 -1.97 6.86
N ASP A 149 -20.38 -2.59 7.91
CA ASP A 149 -20.42 -4.07 8.01
C ASP A 149 -21.24 -4.70 6.88
N ILE A 150 -22.33 -4.07 6.48
CA ILE A 150 -23.21 -4.54 5.39
C ILE A 150 -22.49 -4.40 4.04
N GLU A 151 -21.87 -3.26 3.77
CA GLU A 151 -21.08 -3.03 2.57
C GLU A 151 -19.91 -4.01 2.47
N PHE A 152 -19.18 -4.22 3.57
CA PHE A 152 -18.09 -5.18 3.64
C PHE A 152 -18.58 -6.61 3.39
N GLU A 153 -19.69 -7.03 4.01
CA GLU A 153 -20.28 -8.36 3.79
C GLU A 153 -20.64 -8.59 2.31
N GLN A 154 -21.11 -7.57 1.62
CA GLN A 154 -21.41 -7.65 0.19
C GLN A 154 -20.13 -7.71 -0.65
N ALA A 155 -19.17 -6.84 -0.36
CA ALA A 155 -17.92 -6.73 -1.11
C ALA A 155 -17.06 -8.00 -1.05
N ILE A 156 -17.03 -8.69 0.11
CA ILE A 156 -16.18 -9.89 0.29
C ILE A 156 -16.74 -11.17 -0.35
N ARG A 157 -17.85 -11.12 -1.05
CA ARG A 157 -18.48 -12.32 -1.68
C ARG A 157 -17.80 -12.74 -2.97
N SER A 158 -17.15 -11.82 -3.67
CA SER A 158 -16.53 -12.06 -4.97
C SER A 158 -15.29 -11.19 -5.18
N SER A 159 -14.51 -11.54 -6.19
CA SER A 159 -13.41 -10.69 -6.65
C SER A 159 -13.96 -9.44 -7.33
N TYR A 160 -13.29 -8.30 -7.08
CA TYR A 160 -13.57 -7.01 -7.74
C TYR A 160 -12.31 -6.17 -7.80
N ASP A 161 -12.25 -5.27 -8.77
CA ASP A 161 -11.18 -4.27 -8.94
C ASP A 161 -11.80 -2.89 -9.13
N ILE A 162 -11.57 -2.01 -8.17
CA ILE A 162 -11.98 -0.60 -8.21
C ILE A 162 -10.77 0.32 -8.16
N SER A 163 -9.61 -0.19 -8.57
CA SER A 163 -8.39 0.62 -8.69
C SER A 163 -8.61 1.76 -9.68
N SER A 164 -8.26 2.97 -9.27
CA SER A 164 -8.37 4.17 -10.10
C SER A 164 -7.08 4.97 -10.09
N ILE A 165 -6.77 5.60 -11.22
CA ILE A 165 -5.64 6.53 -11.32
C ILE A 165 -5.82 7.74 -10.38
N GLU A 166 -7.04 8.10 -10.05
CA GLU A 166 -7.33 9.19 -9.10
C GLU A 166 -6.73 8.95 -7.72
N TYR A 167 -6.58 7.69 -7.31
CA TYR A 167 -6.03 7.36 -6.00
C TYR A 167 -4.51 7.57 -5.91
N ILE A 168 -3.79 7.68 -7.03
CA ILE A 168 -2.36 8.05 -7.01
C ILE A 168 -2.14 9.56 -7.01
N GLU A 169 -3.12 10.38 -7.41
CA GLU A 169 -2.93 11.84 -7.58
C GLU A 169 -2.40 12.56 -6.33
N PRO A 170 -2.83 12.24 -5.09
CA PRO A 170 -2.24 12.85 -3.90
C PRO A 170 -0.74 12.57 -3.75
N LEU A 171 -0.30 11.33 -4.06
CA LEU A 171 1.11 10.96 -4.05
C LEU A 171 1.88 11.66 -5.16
N ILE A 172 1.34 11.71 -6.38
CA ILE A 172 1.96 12.40 -7.52
C ILE A 172 2.11 13.90 -7.22
N SER A 173 1.06 14.54 -6.69
CA SER A 173 1.10 15.95 -6.29
C SER A 173 2.18 16.21 -5.24
N TYR A 174 2.30 15.32 -4.25
CA TYR A 174 3.36 15.39 -3.26
C TYR A 174 4.75 15.26 -3.91
N LEU A 175 4.97 14.27 -4.77
CA LEU A 175 6.25 14.06 -5.47
C LEU A 175 6.65 15.25 -6.32
N ASN A 176 5.69 15.92 -6.98
CA ASN A 176 5.92 17.11 -7.77
C ASN A 176 6.21 18.36 -6.91
N SER A 177 5.75 18.39 -5.66
CA SER A 177 6.03 19.46 -4.71
C SER A 177 7.42 19.38 -4.08
N LEU A 178 8.07 18.21 -4.16
CA LEU A 178 9.45 18.05 -3.69
C LEU A 178 10.35 18.88 -4.61
N LYS A 179 10.90 19.96 -4.04
CA LYS A 179 11.97 20.71 -4.72
C LYS A 179 13.19 19.80 -4.83
N ASP A 180 13.75 19.73 -6.02
CA ASP A 180 15.03 19.07 -6.29
C ASP A 180 16.18 19.75 -5.54
#